data_f317191a55c5c2fc4cedbc3804e3175d
#
_entry.id   f317191a55c5c2fc4cedbc3804e3175d
#
_cell.length_a   1.000
_cell.length_b   1.000
_cell.length_c   1.000
_cell.angle_alpha   90.00
_cell.angle_beta   90.00
_cell.angle_gamma   90.00
#
_symmetry.space_group_name_H-M   'P 1'
#
loop_
_entity.id
_entity.type
_entity.pdbx_description
1 polymer ?
#
loop_
_entity_poly.entity_id
_entity_poly.type
_entity_poly.pdbx_seq_one_letter_code
_entity_poly.pdbx_strand_id
1 'polypeptide(L)'
;MILKAAVENDLAREVLTAHTYTTSATEQHPEGITISNWFLRRIEDKDTKGTVVCAKTGFVAQSGNCAASYEETDSGKHYICVTANAHSSWRCIYDHVAVYQEYTK
;
A
#
# COMPACT_ATOMS: atom_id res chain seq x y z
N MET A 1 11.70 -3.07 12.14
CA MET A 1 10.97 -2.22 11.21
C MET A 1 9.46 -2.39 11.38
N ILE A 2 8.73 -1.29 11.39
CA ILE A 2 7.29 -1.29 11.72
C ILE A 2 6.47 -2.11 10.70
N LEU A 3 6.69 -1.91 9.41
CA LEU A 3 5.92 -2.62 8.38
C LEU A 3 6.13 -4.12 8.43
N LYS A 4 7.36 -4.57 8.66
CA LYS A 4 7.66 -5.99 8.80
C LYS A 4 6.89 -6.61 9.96
N ALA A 5 6.89 -5.94 11.12
CA ALA A 5 6.14 -6.40 12.29
C ALA A 5 4.63 -6.43 12.03
N ALA A 6 4.11 -5.41 11.33
CA ALA A 6 2.69 -5.34 10.96
C ALA A 6 2.29 -6.49 10.03
N VAL A 7 3.14 -6.83 9.05
CA VAL A 7 2.87 -7.93 8.12
C VAL A 7 2.88 -9.29 8.84
N GLU A 8 3.66 -9.45 9.88
CA GLU A 8 3.73 -10.67 10.69
C GLU A 8 2.55 -10.79 11.66
N ASN A 9 1.79 -9.72 11.89
CA ASN A 9 0.59 -9.74 12.72
C ASN A 9 -0.63 -10.00 11.85
N ASP A 10 -1.37 -11.07 12.11
CA ASP A 10 -2.48 -11.52 11.25
C ASP A 10 -3.55 -10.46 11.07
N LEU A 11 -3.96 -9.78 12.14
CA LEU A 11 -5.00 -8.75 12.06
C LEU A 11 -4.52 -7.52 11.30
N ALA A 12 -3.30 -7.03 11.60
CA ALA A 12 -2.73 -5.89 10.91
C ALA A 12 -2.51 -6.20 9.43
N ARG A 13 -2.05 -7.39 9.10
CA ARG A 13 -1.88 -7.84 7.72
C ARG A 13 -3.22 -7.86 6.97
N GLU A 14 -4.27 -8.38 7.59
CA GLU A 14 -5.60 -8.41 6.98
C GLU A 14 -6.09 -7.01 6.63
N VAL A 15 -5.94 -6.06 7.53
CA VAL A 15 -6.33 -4.66 7.29
C VAL A 15 -5.49 -4.04 6.18
N LEU A 16 -4.17 -4.24 6.20
CA LEU A 16 -3.25 -3.61 5.25
C LEU A 16 -3.32 -4.21 3.84
N THR A 17 -3.77 -5.46 3.71
CA THR A 17 -3.90 -6.13 2.41
C THR A 17 -5.26 -5.88 1.75
N ALA A 18 -6.24 -5.38 2.48
CA ALA A 18 -7.57 -5.13 1.93
C ALA A 18 -7.52 -3.98 0.91
N HIS A 19 -7.99 -4.25 -0.30
CA HIS A 19 -8.11 -3.22 -1.34
C HIS A 19 -9.31 -2.32 -1.08
N THR A 20 -10.41 -2.91 -0.63
CA THR A 20 -11.63 -2.18 -0.29
C THR A 20 -12.26 -2.78 0.96
N TYR A 21 -13.04 -1.99 1.66
CA TYR A 21 -13.84 -2.44 2.78
C TYR A 21 -15.16 -1.65 2.79
N THR A 22 -16.27 -2.35 2.94
CA THR A 22 -17.58 -1.72 3.07
C THR A 22 -18.04 -1.87 4.51
N THR A 23 -18.38 -0.72 5.14
CA THR A 23 -18.85 -0.72 6.52
C THR A 23 -20.26 -1.30 6.62
N SER A 24 -20.67 -1.64 7.84
CA SER A 24 -22.06 -2.03 8.13
C SER A 24 -23.02 -0.88 7.79
N ALA A 25 -24.25 -1.22 7.47
CA ALA A 25 -25.30 -0.23 7.23
C ALA A 25 -25.56 0.59 8.49
N THR A 26 -25.76 1.89 8.31
CA THR A 26 -26.14 2.81 9.38
C THR A 26 -27.38 3.60 8.97
N GLU A 27 -27.97 4.32 9.91
CA GLU A 27 -29.13 5.16 9.65
C GLU A 27 -28.87 6.22 8.58
N GLN A 28 -27.65 6.79 8.57
CA GLN A 28 -27.23 7.80 7.60
C GLN A 28 -26.71 7.19 6.29
N HIS A 29 -26.25 5.94 6.32
CA HIS A 29 -25.71 5.22 5.18
C HIS A 29 -26.28 3.82 5.13
N PRO A 30 -27.52 3.65 4.62
CA PRO A 30 -28.22 2.35 4.63
C PRO A 30 -27.46 1.25 3.87
N GLU A 31 -26.62 1.62 2.90
CA GLU A 31 -25.81 0.68 2.12
C GLU A 31 -24.38 0.54 2.67
N GLY A 32 -24.09 1.22 3.80
CA GLY A 32 -22.74 1.32 4.34
C GLY A 32 -21.89 2.32 3.56
N ILE A 33 -20.61 2.41 3.94
CA ILE A 33 -19.62 3.25 3.26
C ILE A 33 -18.52 2.32 2.76
N THR A 34 -18.16 2.41 1.47
CA THR A 34 -17.04 1.68 0.91
C THR A 34 -15.80 2.55 0.95
N ILE A 35 -14.78 2.09 1.65
CA ILE A 35 -13.47 2.72 1.67
C ILE A 35 -12.46 1.84 0.93
N SER A 36 -11.43 2.46 0.36
CA SER A 36 -10.43 1.72 -0.39
C SER A 36 -9.03 2.11 0.04
N ASN A 37 -8.10 1.15 -0.09
CA ASN A 37 -6.69 1.45 0.05
C ASN A 37 -6.24 2.11 -1.26
N TRP A 38 -6.05 3.42 -1.21
CA TRP A 38 -5.75 4.22 -2.41
C TRP A 38 -4.48 3.73 -3.11
N PHE A 39 -3.43 3.42 -2.35
CA PHE A 39 -2.16 2.97 -2.90
C PHE A 39 -2.30 1.62 -3.61
N LEU A 40 -2.89 0.63 -2.95
CA LEU A 40 -3.08 -0.70 -3.54
C LEU A 40 -3.92 -0.63 -4.81
N ARG A 41 -4.98 0.16 -4.80
CA ARG A 41 -5.86 0.30 -5.97
C ARG A 41 -5.16 0.95 -7.17
N ARG A 42 -4.11 1.73 -6.93
CA ARG A 42 -3.38 2.44 -7.99
C ARG A 42 -2.14 1.69 -8.48
N ILE A 43 -1.59 0.79 -7.67
CA ILE A 43 -0.39 0.04 -8.04
C ILE A 43 -0.72 -1.37 -8.57
N GLU A 44 -1.93 -1.87 -8.34
CA GLU A 44 -2.31 -3.23 -8.67
C GLU A 44 -2.23 -3.55 -10.18
N ASP A 45 -2.35 -2.56 -11.03
CA ASP A 45 -2.29 -2.72 -12.50
C ASP A 45 -0.89 -2.43 -13.08
N LYS A 46 0.11 -2.23 -12.23
CA LYS A 46 1.46 -1.87 -12.66
C LYS A 46 2.43 -3.03 -12.49
N ASP A 47 3.41 -3.08 -13.38
CA ASP A 47 4.45 -4.13 -13.33
C ASP A 47 5.50 -3.77 -12.29
N THR A 48 5.49 -4.48 -11.16
CA THR A 48 6.48 -4.33 -10.09
C THR A 48 7.36 -5.58 -9.93
N LYS A 49 7.32 -6.49 -10.90
CA LYS A 49 8.02 -7.78 -10.87
C LYS A 49 7.52 -8.74 -9.77
N GLY A 50 6.34 -8.47 -9.24
CA GLY A 50 5.70 -9.27 -8.20
C GLY A 50 4.35 -8.67 -7.87
N THR A 51 3.89 -8.90 -6.65
CA THR A 51 2.61 -8.39 -6.16
C THR A 51 2.81 -7.56 -4.92
N VAL A 52 2.36 -6.30 -4.94
CA VAL A 52 2.34 -5.44 -3.76
C VAL A 52 1.11 -5.82 -2.94
N VAL A 53 1.33 -6.48 -1.81
CA VAL A 53 0.24 -7.05 -1.00
C VAL A 53 -0.21 -6.14 0.13
N CYS A 54 0.66 -5.28 0.64
CA CYS A 54 0.35 -4.35 1.72
C CYS A 54 0.87 -2.97 1.40
N ALA A 55 0.14 -1.92 1.78
CA ALA A 55 0.63 -0.56 1.62
C ALA A 55 -0.10 0.41 2.53
N LYS A 56 0.59 1.50 2.88
CA LYS A 56 0.02 2.63 3.62
C LYS A 56 0.67 3.91 3.18
N THR A 57 -0.14 4.93 2.95
CA THR A 57 0.33 6.27 2.61
C THR A 57 0.15 7.22 3.79
N GLY A 58 0.87 8.33 3.74
CA GLY A 58 0.74 9.39 4.72
C GLY A 58 1.23 10.73 4.16
N PHE A 59 0.74 11.79 4.75
CA PHE A 59 1.16 13.16 4.38
C PHE A 59 1.11 14.08 5.59
N VAL A 60 2.21 14.78 5.81
CA VAL A 60 2.24 15.99 6.61
C VAL A 60 3.15 17.00 5.91
N ALA A 61 2.98 18.29 6.21
CA ALA A 61 3.73 19.34 5.53
C ALA A 61 5.26 19.15 5.64
N GLN A 62 5.73 18.62 6.76
CA GLN A 62 7.15 18.44 7.02
C GLN A 62 7.76 17.25 6.24
N SER A 63 6.98 16.20 6.00
CA SER A 63 7.48 14.97 5.35
C SER A 63 7.14 14.88 3.87
N GLY A 64 6.20 15.70 3.39
CA GLY A 64 5.65 15.54 2.06
C GLY A 64 4.81 14.27 1.95
N ASN A 65 4.57 13.80 0.75
CA ASN A 65 3.84 12.56 0.51
C ASN A 65 4.77 11.36 0.75
N CYS A 66 4.33 10.45 1.60
CA CYS A 66 5.09 9.27 2.01
C CYS A 66 4.30 8.01 1.74
N ALA A 67 4.99 6.90 1.53
CA ALA A 67 4.36 5.59 1.38
C ALA A 67 5.30 4.50 1.84
N ALA A 68 4.71 3.43 2.37
CA ALA A 68 5.41 2.18 2.67
C ALA A 68 4.63 1.04 2.02
N SER A 69 5.31 0.14 1.35
CA SER A 69 4.68 -1.01 0.73
C SER A 69 5.51 -2.28 0.92
N TYR A 70 4.84 -3.41 0.78
CA TYR A 70 5.42 -4.74 0.92
C TYR A 70 5.07 -5.55 -0.32
N GLU A 71 6.08 -6.10 -0.99
CA GLU A 71 5.92 -6.87 -2.21
C GLU A 71 6.35 -8.32 -2.00
N GLU A 72 5.58 -9.24 -2.55
CA GLU A 72 5.95 -10.65 -2.67
C GLU A 72 6.20 -10.96 -4.15
N THR A 73 7.37 -11.53 -4.46
CA THR A 73 7.71 -11.91 -5.83
C THR A 73 7.32 -13.35 -6.13
N ASP A 74 7.20 -13.68 -7.41
CA ASP A 74 6.89 -15.04 -7.87
C ASP A 74 7.98 -16.03 -7.45
N SER A 75 9.22 -15.55 -7.23
CA SER A 75 10.32 -16.38 -6.75
C SER A 75 10.32 -16.62 -5.23
N GLY A 76 9.34 -16.07 -4.52
CA GLY A 76 9.21 -16.23 -3.06
C GLY A 76 9.99 -15.22 -2.24
N LYS A 77 10.60 -14.23 -2.87
CA LYS A 77 11.31 -13.16 -2.15
C LYS A 77 10.33 -12.08 -1.72
N HIS A 78 10.67 -11.41 -0.62
CA HIS A 78 9.85 -10.35 -0.04
C HIS A 78 10.65 -9.06 0.04
N TYR A 79 10.04 -7.95 -0.36
CA TYR A 79 10.69 -6.64 -0.36
C TYR A 79 9.81 -5.62 0.33
N ILE A 80 10.45 -4.68 1.02
CA ILE A 80 9.78 -3.53 1.64
C ILE A 80 10.37 -2.27 1.01
N CYS A 81 9.49 -1.37 0.56
CA CYS A 81 9.87 -0.08 0.02
C CYS A 81 9.24 1.02 0.85
N VAL A 82 10.05 1.99 1.27
CA VAL A 82 9.58 3.17 2.00
C VAL A 82 10.11 4.40 1.31
N THR A 83 9.22 5.33 0.97
CA THR A 83 9.60 6.60 0.34
C THR A 83 9.01 7.77 1.11
N ALA A 84 9.64 8.93 0.99
CA ALA A 84 9.22 10.16 1.65
C ALA A 84 9.46 11.35 0.75
N ASN A 85 8.80 12.45 1.04
CA ASN A 85 8.97 13.75 0.39
C ASN A 85 8.67 13.74 -1.12
N ALA A 86 7.70 12.92 -1.55
CA ALA A 86 7.23 12.97 -2.93
C ALA A 86 6.35 14.20 -3.14
N HIS A 87 6.35 14.73 -4.36
CA HIS A 87 5.57 15.93 -4.69
C HIS A 87 4.06 15.69 -4.67
N SER A 88 3.63 14.46 -4.91
CA SER A 88 2.21 14.11 -4.94
C SER A 88 2.01 12.65 -4.54
N SER A 89 0.77 12.29 -4.22
CA SER A 89 0.43 10.90 -3.92
C SER A 89 0.66 9.98 -5.13
N TRP A 90 0.41 10.44 -6.35
CA TRP A 90 0.71 9.68 -7.56
C TRP A 90 2.22 9.45 -7.72
N ARG A 91 3.04 10.41 -7.32
CA ARG A 91 4.49 10.26 -7.37
C ARG A 91 4.96 9.12 -6.48
N CYS A 92 4.33 8.93 -5.30
CA CYS A 92 4.63 7.80 -4.44
C CYS A 92 4.43 6.47 -5.17
N ILE A 93 3.34 6.33 -5.94
CA ILE A 93 3.06 5.11 -6.71
C ILE A 93 4.18 4.86 -7.72
N TYR A 94 4.52 5.87 -8.53
CA TYR A 94 5.54 5.73 -9.56
C TYR A 94 6.92 5.48 -8.98
N ASP A 95 7.24 6.10 -7.86
CA ASP A 95 8.53 5.88 -7.17
C ASP A 95 8.64 4.42 -6.70
N HIS A 96 7.58 3.86 -6.11
CA HIS A 96 7.57 2.46 -5.69
C HIS A 96 7.66 1.51 -6.88
N VAL A 97 6.95 1.79 -7.96
CA VAL A 97 7.04 0.99 -9.20
C VAL A 97 8.48 0.99 -9.72
N ALA A 98 9.10 2.16 -9.81
CA ALA A 98 10.47 2.29 -10.32
C ALA A 98 11.47 1.53 -9.43
N VAL A 99 11.35 1.65 -8.12
CA VAL A 99 12.22 0.95 -7.17
C VAL A 99 12.06 -0.56 -7.29
N TYR A 100 10.84 -1.05 -7.35
CA TYR A 100 10.59 -2.48 -7.49
C TYR A 100 11.11 -3.02 -8.83
N GLN A 101 10.91 -2.30 -9.93
CA GLN A 101 11.43 -2.71 -11.23
C GLN A 101 12.95 -2.79 -11.25
N GLU A 102 13.64 -1.89 -10.56
CA GLU A 102 15.10 -1.83 -10.52
C GLU A 102 15.71 -2.90 -9.61
N TYR A 103 15.13 -3.11 -8.43
CA TYR A 103 15.75 -3.92 -7.37
C TYR A 103 15.13 -5.30 -7.17
N THR A 104 13.98 -5.58 -7.74
CA THR A 104 13.30 -6.87 -7.63
C THR A 104 13.69 -7.75 -8.80
N LYS A 105 14.82 -8.46 -8.68
CA LYS A 105 15.33 -9.31 -9.77
C LYS A 105 15.42 -10.76 -9.34
#